data_8649cb2129a6ed200e96eb482b7b364f
#
_entry.id   8649cb2129a6ed200e96eb482b7b364f
#
_cell.length_a   1.000
_cell.length_b   1.000
_cell.length_c   1.000
_cell.angle_alpha   90.00
_cell.angle_beta   90.00
_cell.angle_gamma   90.00
#
_symmetry.space_group_name_H-M   'P 1'
#
loop_
_entity.id
_entity.type
_entity.pdbx_description
1 polymer ?
#
loop_
_entity_poly.entity_id
_entity_poly.type
_entity_poly.pdbx_seq_one_letter_code
_entity_poly.pdbx_strand_id
1 'polypeptide(L)'
;MLLATPFAALGGDAPQAAARLTLPPNIVWETNETDPPIGSANAVRGGTLNDSIGQYPLTFRLKGPNSNDAFAGWNRLFTFNFALVVLHPVTDRFYPRMATHWSVQDDQRTIYLKLDRDARWSDGRPITARDYVFTLAMMRSEHIVDPFYNNYAQRFFESIDAIDEHTLRIVGKRPSWRPLFDYAGIWPTPAHVHTLDADWVKRTNNQPQVAAGPYVVTEMVRGESVTFTRVPKWWGDGKARFRGLYNYDRIHLRVIPTERRLDWLRRGEIDLMAGASARSWNEDFTFPAVRNGWLHRARIMTDWPAGMFGLHMNLQAPIFRNKDFRKAMQYLVNFERINQNLMYGEHFRMTSFFEGTEFASPNLKPYGFDPAKAREHLERAGYRRPEQLRASTAWGRFVNMLRGLLFTRSDTDDILVNERGEPARFTLIYGSKGLERHLTVMQQEFRRAGVDMRLRLLEGGTAFERGLERKFEITLTGRTTGFYPSPRQYLHTDFKKSTNNNNIWGFGTAEVDELIRIFEEDLDPDRRRAAMHRIDEIVHDEAFYIPFWTAPFLRVAFWDYVRFPENWLPPRTQQLTDHMVTWIDPARRERLAEAMRAGKALPVAAELDKDPFGLRRRAAPPPQ
;
A
#
# COMPACT_ATOMS: atom_id res chain seq x y z
N MET A 1 58.23 45.65 -30.04
CA MET A 1 58.44 44.62 -31.12
C MET A 1 58.21 43.27 -30.45
N LEU A 2 56.97 42.79 -30.45
CA LEU A 2 56.58 41.48 -29.95
C LEU A 2 55.63 40.90 -30.98
N LEU A 3 56.03 39.79 -31.55
CA LEU A 3 55.39 39.06 -32.65
C LEU A 3 54.14 38.36 -32.12
N ALA A 4 52.99 38.61 -32.76
CA ALA A 4 51.76 37.88 -32.60
C ALA A 4 51.75 36.66 -33.54
N THR A 5 51.64 35.47 -32.97
CA THR A 5 51.35 34.22 -33.70
C THR A 5 49.84 34.03 -33.82
N PRO A 6 49.30 33.63 -34.96
CA PRO A 6 47.88 33.40 -35.11
C PRO A 6 47.48 32.04 -34.54
N PHE A 7 46.46 32.01 -33.71
CA PHE A 7 45.77 30.81 -33.27
C PHE A 7 44.98 30.20 -34.45
N ALA A 8 45.32 28.98 -34.83
CA ALA A 8 44.58 28.19 -35.80
C ALA A 8 43.22 27.78 -35.16
N ALA A 9 42.12 28.14 -35.82
CA ALA A 9 40.78 27.68 -35.47
C ALA A 9 40.67 26.19 -35.76
N LEU A 10 40.54 25.40 -34.67
CA LEU A 10 40.05 24.02 -34.76
C LEU A 10 38.57 24.07 -35.13
N GLY A 11 38.23 23.61 -36.33
CA GLY A 11 36.88 23.39 -36.78
C GLY A 11 36.19 22.37 -35.88
N GLY A 12 35.35 22.83 -34.97
CA GLY A 12 34.42 21.98 -34.25
C GLY A 12 33.29 21.59 -35.20
N ASP A 13 33.14 20.30 -35.43
CA ASP A 13 31.95 19.76 -36.09
C ASP A 13 30.70 20.29 -35.42
N ALA A 14 29.82 20.93 -36.20
CA ALA A 14 28.50 21.33 -35.73
C ALA A 14 27.77 20.07 -35.22
N PRO A 15 27.07 20.13 -34.04
CA PRO A 15 26.36 18.97 -33.56
C PRO A 15 25.37 18.51 -34.62
N GLN A 16 25.52 17.27 -35.10
CA GLN A 16 24.57 16.65 -36.01
C GLN A 16 23.16 16.89 -35.43
N ALA A 17 22.30 17.55 -36.20
CA ALA A 17 20.91 17.76 -35.82
C ALA A 17 20.29 16.41 -35.49
N ALA A 18 19.93 16.20 -34.23
CA ALA A 18 19.29 14.96 -33.76
C ALA A 18 18.11 14.69 -34.70
N ALA A 19 18.08 13.52 -35.32
CA ALA A 19 17.02 13.13 -36.25
C ALA A 19 15.67 13.34 -35.56
N ARG A 20 14.81 14.15 -36.20
CA ARG A 20 13.48 14.47 -35.63
C ARG A 20 12.69 13.17 -35.50
N LEU A 21 12.35 12.79 -34.30
CA LEU A 21 11.55 11.60 -34.04
C LEU A 21 10.18 11.77 -34.70
N THR A 22 9.75 10.78 -35.45
CA THR A 22 8.45 10.76 -36.14
C THR A 22 7.63 9.56 -35.67
N LEU A 23 6.33 9.64 -35.86
CA LEU A 23 5.44 8.50 -35.62
C LEU A 23 5.67 7.42 -36.68
N PRO A 24 5.51 6.13 -36.31
CA PRO A 24 5.47 5.06 -37.29
C PRO A 24 4.34 5.29 -38.31
N PRO A 25 4.55 4.96 -39.61
CA PRO A 25 3.58 5.25 -40.64
C PRO A 25 2.24 4.54 -40.47
N ASN A 26 2.23 3.37 -39.82
CA ASN A 26 1.04 2.51 -39.65
C ASN A 26 0.63 2.40 -38.17
N ILE A 27 0.79 3.49 -37.39
CA ILE A 27 0.43 3.46 -35.97
C ILE A 27 -1.08 3.27 -35.78
N VAL A 28 -1.47 2.27 -35.00
CA VAL A 28 -2.86 2.02 -34.61
C VAL A 28 -3.10 2.63 -33.23
N TRP A 29 -4.09 3.51 -33.16
CA TRP A 29 -4.45 4.19 -31.92
C TRP A 29 -5.63 3.50 -31.26
N GLU A 30 -5.50 3.20 -29.97
CA GLU A 30 -6.55 2.67 -29.10
C GLU A 30 -7.04 3.76 -28.14
N THR A 31 -8.27 3.63 -27.70
CA THR A 31 -8.91 4.40 -26.63
C THR A 31 -9.97 3.57 -25.93
N ASN A 32 -10.48 4.04 -24.82
CA ASN A 32 -11.59 3.44 -24.12
C ASN A 32 -12.62 4.50 -23.72
N GLU A 33 -13.59 4.70 -24.59
CA GLU A 33 -14.73 5.59 -24.38
C GLU A 33 -16.02 4.82 -24.07
N THR A 34 -15.96 3.48 -24.08
CA THR A 34 -17.12 2.59 -23.94
C THR A 34 -17.39 2.16 -22.50
N ASP A 35 -16.39 2.23 -21.63
CA ASP A 35 -16.58 1.90 -20.23
C ASP A 35 -17.44 2.96 -19.51
N PRO A 36 -18.29 2.54 -18.58
CA PRO A 36 -19.14 3.47 -17.85
C PRO A 36 -18.30 4.44 -17.01
N PRO A 37 -18.80 5.65 -16.74
CA PRO A 37 -18.15 6.57 -15.81
C PRO A 37 -17.98 5.92 -14.43
N ILE A 38 -16.85 6.19 -13.77
CA ILE A 38 -16.57 5.68 -12.41
C ILE A 38 -17.46 6.36 -11.37
N GLY A 39 -17.75 7.64 -11.57
CA GLY A 39 -18.60 8.43 -10.66
C GLY A 39 -20.07 8.38 -11.04
N SER A 40 -20.93 8.81 -10.11
CA SER A 40 -22.39 8.88 -10.32
C SER A 40 -22.81 10.10 -11.15
N ALA A 41 -23.78 9.91 -12.02
CA ALA A 41 -24.44 11.01 -12.71
C ALA A 41 -25.25 11.90 -11.76
N ASN A 42 -25.65 11.37 -10.59
CA ASN A 42 -26.42 12.08 -9.56
C ASN A 42 -25.53 12.82 -8.55
N ALA A 43 -24.20 12.76 -8.72
CA ALA A 43 -23.28 13.47 -7.84
C ALA A 43 -23.44 14.99 -7.96
N VAL A 44 -23.58 15.63 -6.81
CA VAL A 44 -23.69 17.10 -6.72
C VAL A 44 -22.31 17.66 -6.39
N ARG A 45 -21.90 18.68 -7.13
CA ARG A 45 -20.68 19.41 -6.84
C ARG A 45 -20.93 20.46 -5.78
N GLY A 46 -19.99 20.59 -4.84
CA GLY A 46 -20.02 21.65 -3.83
C GLY A 46 -19.70 21.16 -2.43
N GLY A 47 -19.60 22.12 -1.52
CA GLY A 47 -19.40 21.89 -0.11
C GLY A 47 -17.99 21.53 0.31
N THR A 48 -17.83 21.37 1.61
CA THR A 48 -16.55 21.00 2.24
C THR A 48 -16.64 19.60 2.82
N LEU A 49 -15.70 18.75 2.45
CA LEU A 49 -15.44 17.50 3.15
C LEU A 49 -14.51 17.79 4.33
N ASN A 50 -14.96 17.48 5.53
CA ASN A 50 -14.14 17.47 6.75
C ASN A 50 -13.71 16.01 7.02
N ASP A 51 -12.40 15.76 6.99
CA ASP A 51 -11.82 14.45 7.31
C ASP A 51 -10.57 14.65 8.15
N SER A 52 -9.81 13.61 8.37
CA SER A 52 -8.62 13.62 9.23
C SER A 52 -7.44 12.89 8.65
N ILE A 53 -6.27 13.34 9.06
CA ILE A 53 -4.98 12.63 8.89
C ILE A 53 -4.40 12.34 10.27
N GLY A 54 -3.70 11.20 10.41
CA GLY A 54 -3.17 10.76 11.70
C GLY A 54 -2.00 11.60 12.22
N GLN A 55 -1.31 12.28 11.32
CA GLN A 55 -0.18 13.17 11.61
C GLN A 55 -0.07 14.27 10.56
N TYR A 56 0.56 15.38 10.92
CA TYR A 56 0.85 16.45 9.98
C TYR A 56 1.87 15.98 8.93
N PRO A 57 1.73 16.37 7.64
CA PRO A 57 2.67 15.98 6.58
C PRO A 57 4.11 16.34 6.91
N LEU A 58 5.01 15.41 6.68
CA LEU A 58 6.45 15.67 6.78
C LEU A 58 6.95 16.54 5.62
N THR A 59 6.27 16.44 4.48
CA THR A 59 6.53 17.25 3.29
C THR A 59 5.29 17.31 2.40
N PHE A 60 5.19 18.34 1.56
CA PHE A 60 4.20 18.43 0.48
C PHE A 60 4.80 18.02 -0.87
N ARG A 61 6.06 17.61 -0.92
CA ARG A 61 6.67 17.08 -2.13
C ARG A 61 6.05 15.76 -2.53
N LEU A 62 6.10 15.49 -3.81
CA LEU A 62 5.59 14.26 -4.43
C LEU A 62 6.71 13.23 -4.69
N LYS A 63 7.96 13.66 -4.63
CA LYS A 63 9.18 12.85 -4.75
C LYS A 63 10.22 13.36 -3.74
N GLY A 64 11.21 12.53 -3.43
CA GLY A 64 12.28 12.87 -2.51
C GLY A 64 12.02 12.44 -1.07
N PRO A 65 12.88 12.82 -0.13
CA PRO A 65 12.79 12.39 1.26
C PRO A 65 11.42 12.70 1.87
N ASN A 66 10.87 11.74 2.65
CA ASN A 66 9.61 11.87 3.37
C ASN A 66 8.33 12.01 2.51
N SER A 67 8.42 11.90 1.16
CA SER A 67 7.26 12.03 0.27
C SER A 67 6.30 10.84 0.31
N ASN A 68 6.64 9.77 1.01
CA ASN A 68 5.80 8.57 1.19
C ASN A 68 5.29 8.45 2.64
N ASP A 69 4.87 9.54 3.23
CA ASP A 69 4.24 9.58 4.56
C ASP A 69 2.73 9.25 4.50
N ALA A 70 2.03 9.36 5.63
CA ALA A 70 0.59 9.12 5.71
C ALA A 70 -0.25 10.08 4.84
N PHE A 71 0.29 11.22 4.46
CA PHE A 71 -0.35 12.20 3.58
C PHE A 71 -0.24 11.82 2.10
N ALA A 72 0.63 10.89 1.73
CA ALA A 72 0.84 10.48 0.34
C ALA A 72 -0.46 10.04 -0.37
N GLY A 73 -1.42 9.46 0.38
CA GLY A 73 -2.74 9.10 -0.14
C GLY A 73 -3.52 10.31 -0.67
N TRP A 74 -3.46 11.44 0.03
CA TRP A 74 -4.10 12.68 -0.37
C TRP A 74 -3.38 13.38 -1.53
N ASN A 75 -2.05 13.26 -1.57
CA ASN A 75 -1.27 13.75 -2.71
C ASN A 75 -1.69 13.10 -4.04
N ARG A 76 -2.24 11.88 -4.00
CA ARG A 76 -2.76 11.17 -5.18
C ARG A 76 -3.95 11.89 -5.82
N LEU A 77 -4.68 12.74 -5.09
CA LEU A 77 -5.80 13.53 -5.64
C LEU A 77 -5.36 14.41 -6.82
N PHE A 78 -4.14 14.87 -6.84
CA PHE A 78 -3.63 15.76 -7.90
C PHE A 78 -2.47 15.18 -8.71
N THR A 79 -1.95 13.97 -8.37
CA THR A 79 -0.83 13.37 -9.09
C THR A 79 -1.12 11.95 -9.58
N PHE A 80 -1.24 10.98 -8.68
CA PHE A 80 -1.33 9.57 -9.06
C PHE A 80 -2.55 9.25 -9.96
N ASN A 81 -3.69 9.84 -9.68
CA ASN A 81 -4.89 9.68 -10.51
C ASN A 81 -4.78 10.37 -11.87
N PHE A 82 -3.69 11.10 -12.12
CA PHE A 82 -3.38 11.79 -13.37
C PHE A 82 -2.18 11.19 -14.10
N ALA A 83 -1.94 9.91 -13.92
CA ALA A 83 -1.14 9.10 -14.82
C ALA A 83 -1.68 9.21 -16.26
N LEU A 84 -0.88 8.80 -17.23
CA LEU A 84 -1.29 8.84 -18.65
C LEU A 84 -2.58 8.03 -18.87
N VAL A 85 -2.60 6.80 -18.38
CA VAL A 85 -3.77 5.90 -18.37
C VAL A 85 -3.86 5.22 -17.02
N VAL A 86 -5.04 4.71 -16.68
CA VAL A 86 -5.28 3.92 -15.45
C VAL A 86 -6.11 2.69 -15.78
N LEU A 87 -6.07 1.67 -14.92
CA LEU A 87 -7.03 0.58 -14.99
C LEU A 87 -8.39 1.07 -14.49
N HIS A 88 -9.44 0.79 -15.26
CA HIS A 88 -10.81 1.06 -14.83
C HIS A 88 -11.17 0.13 -13.66
N PRO A 89 -11.64 0.65 -12.50
CA PRO A 89 -11.75 -0.14 -11.27
C PRO A 89 -12.88 -1.17 -11.27
N VAL A 90 -13.66 -1.27 -12.35
CA VAL A 90 -14.74 -2.25 -12.51
C VAL A 90 -14.47 -3.23 -13.66
N THR A 91 -13.93 -2.72 -14.79
CA THR A 91 -13.78 -3.51 -16.02
C THR A 91 -12.38 -4.08 -16.24
N ASP A 92 -11.38 -3.60 -15.46
CA ASP A 92 -9.95 -3.96 -15.60
C ASP A 92 -9.35 -3.62 -16.98
N ARG A 93 -10.01 -2.78 -17.75
CA ARG A 93 -9.48 -2.27 -19.02
C ARG A 93 -8.77 -0.94 -18.78
N PHE A 94 -7.78 -0.62 -19.62
CA PHE A 94 -7.15 0.70 -19.56
C PHE A 94 -8.16 1.78 -19.92
N TYR A 95 -8.08 2.88 -19.18
CA TYR A 95 -9.02 3.99 -19.25
C TYR A 95 -8.25 5.32 -19.36
N PRO A 96 -8.69 6.24 -20.25
CA PRO A 96 -8.04 7.52 -20.44
C PRO A 96 -7.98 8.36 -19.16
N ARG A 97 -6.83 9.00 -18.92
CA ARG A 97 -6.67 10.04 -17.90
C ARG A 97 -6.03 11.27 -18.52
N MET A 98 -4.70 11.40 -18.42
CA MET A 98 -3.96 12.49 -19.06
C MET A 98 -3.79 12.23 -20.56
N ALA A 99 -3.61 10.98 -20.96
CA ALA A 99 -3.65 10.58 -22.37
C ALA A 99 -5.08 10.18 -22.78
N THR A 100 -5.44 10.54 -24.00
CA THR A 100 -6.72 10.19 -24.63
C THR A 100 -6.63 8.93 -25.46
N HIS A 101 -5.46 8.69 -26.08
CA HIS A 101 -5.20 7.54 -26.93
C HIS A 101 -3.81 6.99 -26.66
N TRP A 102 -3.62 5.72 -26.94
CA TRP A 102 -2.34 5.01 -26.82
C TRP A 102 -2.15 4.03 -27.97
N SER A 103 -0.91 3.62 -28.17
CA SER A 103 -0.52 2.56 -29.10
C SER A 103 0.64 1.81 -28.50
N VAL A 104 0.51 0.50 -28.36
CA VAL A 104 1.58 -0.40 -27.93
C VAL A 104 2.18 -1.01 -29.20
N GLN A 105 3.51 -0.98 -29.31
CA GLN A 105 4.20 -1.54 -30.47
C GLN A 105 4.49 -3.04 -30.27
N ASP A 106 4.76 -3.74 -31.36
CA ASP A 106 5.00 -5.20 -31.37
C ASP A 106 6.19 -5.63 -30.49
N ASP A 107 7.15 -4.72 -30.24
CA ASP A 107 8.28 -4.96 -29.35
C ASP A 107 7.90 -5.03 -27.85
N GLN A 108 6.63 -4.79 -27.52
CA GLN A 108 6.07 -4.79 -26.16
C GLN A 108 6.82 -3.90 -25.16
N ARG A 109 7.58 -2.92 -25.64
CA ARG A 109 8.33 -1.96 -24.82
C ARG A 109 8.21 -0.50 -25.29
N THR A 110 7.81 -0.29 -26.53
CA THR A 110 7.58 1.05 -27.08
C THR A 110 6.09 1.36 -27.07
N ILE A 111 5.72 2.47 -26.45
CA ILE A 111 4.35 2.97 -26.43
C ILE A 111 4.30 4.41 -26.91
N TYR A 112 3.26 4.75 -27.64
CA TYR A 112 2.94 6.11 -28.04
C TYR A 112 1.65 6.56 -27.36
N LEU A 113 1.58 7.83 -26.93
CA LEU A 113 0.41 8.35 -26.21
C LEU A 113 0.10 9.76 -26.70
N LYS A 114 -1.20 10.04 -26.93
CA LYS A 114 -1.70 11.39 -27.21
C LYS A 114 -2.21 12.01 -25.92
N LEU A 115 -1.62 13.13 -25.52
CA LEU A 115 -2.07 13.90 -24.37
C LEU A 115 -3.36 14.65 -24.69
N ASP A 116 -4.17 14.87 -23.67
CA ASP A 116 -5.34 15.75 -23.78
C ASP A 116 -4.88 17.20 -23.97
N ARG A 117 -5.28 17.82 -25.06
CA ARG A 117 -4.86 19.18 -25.44
C ARG A 117 -5.40 20.27 -24.51
N ASP A 118 -6.46 19.98 -23.75
CA ASP A 118 -7.01 20.91 -22.78
C ASP A 118 -6.31 20.82 -21.43
N ALA A 119 -5.44 19.81 -21.23
CA ALA A 119 -4.77 19.59 -19.95
C ALA A 119 -3.93 20.82 -19.55
N ARG A 120 -4.16 21.29 -18.32
CA ARG A 120 -3.50 22.47 -17.75
C ARG A 120 -3.05 22.18 -16.32
N TRP A 121 -1.96 22.77 -15.96
CA TRP A 121 -1.53 22.91 -14.59
C TRP A 121 -2.46 23.85 -13.82
N SER A 122 -2.46 23.75 -12.49
CA SER A 122 -3.28 24.63 -11.62
C SER A 122 -2.93 26.12 -11.73
N ASP A 123 -1.78 26.46 -12.27
CA ASP A 123 -1.36 27.83 -12.58
C ASP A 123 -1.78 28.30 -14.01
N GLY A 124 -2.52 27.44 -14.73
CA GLY A 124 -3.07 27.72 -16.07
C GLY A 124 -2.16 27.36 -17.23
N ARG A 125 -0.89 27.00 -17.00
CA ARG A 125 0.02 26.61 -18.07
C ARG A 125 -0.36 25.26 -18.68
N PRO A 126 -0.16 25.05 -20.01
CA PRO A 126 -0.46 23.76 -20.63
C PRO A 126 0.43 22.66 -20.08
N ILE A 127 -0.13 21.45 -19.94
CA ILE A 127 0.62 20.24 -19.69
C ILE A 127 1.02 19.65 -21.03
N THR A 128 2.32 19.43 -21.23
CA THR A 128 2.89 19.01 -22.50
C THR A 128 3.76 17.77 -22.37
N ALA A 129 4.14 17.20 -23.50
CA ALA A 129 5.09 16.10 -23.57
C ALA A 129 6.43 16.41 -22.86
N ARG A 130 6.85 17.69 -22.85
CA ARG A 130 8.08 18.13 -22.17
C ARG A 130 8.03 17.91 -20.66
N ASP A 131 6.86 18.00 -20.03
CA ASP A 131 6.70 17.75 -18.60
C ASP A 131 6.98 16.28 -18.24
N TYR A 132 6.69 15.35 -19.16
CA TYR A 132 7.03 13.93 -19.00
C TYR A 132 8.51 13.63 -19.26
N VAL A 133 9.11 14.28 -20.27
CA VAL A 133 10.56 14.22 -20.49
C VAL A 133 11.29 14.73 -19.24
N PHE A 134 10.84 15.86 -18.69
CA PHE A 134 11.39 16.40 -17.46
C PHE A 134 11.16 15.46 -16.26
N THR A 135 10.02 14.78 -16.18
CA THR A 135 9.75 13.81 -15.11
C THR A 135 10.80 12.71 -15.11
N LEU A 136 11.19 12.15 -16.27
CA LEU A 136 12.25 11.15 -16.34
C LEU A 136 13.61 11.71 -15.93
N ALA A 137 13.94 12.92 -16.40
CA ALA A 137 15.18 13.60 -16.01
C ALA A 137 15.23 13.84 -14.50
N MET A 138 14.13 14.30 -13.91
CA MET A 138 13.99 14.47 -12.46
C MET A 138 14.19 13.15 -11.71
N MET A 139 13.52 12.08 -12.13
CA MET A 139 13.66 10.77 -11.47
C MET A 139 15.07 10.20 -11.58
N ARG A 140 15.86 10.61 -12.59
CA ARG A 140 17.28 10.22 -12.73
C ARG A 140 18.24 11.11 -11.96
N SER A 141 17.77 12.28 -11.50
CA SER A 141 18.61 13.24 -10.80
C SER A 141 18.96 12.79 -9.39
N GLU A 142 20.23 12.94 -9.01
CA GLU A 142 20.67 12.73 -7.62
C GLU A 142 20.11 13.78 -6.66
N HIS A 143 19.78 14.97 -7.17
CA HIS A 143 19.30 16.10 -6.36
C HIS A 143 17.92 15.88 -5.72
N ILE A 144 17.11 14.93 -6.23
CA ILE A 144 15.85 14.58 -5.57
C ILE A 144 16.04 13.73 -4.31
N VAL A 145 17.22 13.13 -4.12
CA VAL A 145 17.57 12.26 -2.97
C VAL A 145 16.49 11.19 -2.74
N ASP A 146 16.13 10.48 -3.81
CA ASP A 146 15.06 9.48 -3.80
C ASP A 146 15.52 8.18 -4.44
N PRO A 147 16.13 7.25 -3.67
CA PRO A 147 16.62 5.99 -4.21
C PRO A 147 15.54 5.16 -4.90
N PHE A 148 14.28 5.25 -4.45
CA PHE A 148 13.18 4.51 -5.07
C PHE A 148 12.92 5.00 -6.50
N TYR A 149 12.71 6.30 -6.70
CA TYR A 149 12.49 6.86 -8.04
C TYR A 149 13.73 6.80 -8.93
N ASN A 150 14.94 6.98 -8.36
CA ASN A 150 16.16 6.81 -9.11
C ASN A 150 16.28 5.37 -9.66
N ASN A 151 16.07 4.36 -8.83
CA ASN A 151 16.09 2.96 -9.24
C ASN A 151 14.97 2.65 -10.25
N TYR A 152 13.76 3.14 -9.99
CA TYR A 152 12.62 2.96 -10.88
C TYR A 152 12.91 3.52 -12.29
N ALA A 153 13.41 4.75 -12.38
CA ALA A 153 13.76 5.38 -13.66
C ALA A 153 14.85 4.63 -14.40
N GLN A 154 15.89 4.21 -13.69
CA GLN A 154 17.01 3.47 -14.28
C GLN A 154 16.60 2.09 -14.80
N ARG A 155 15.67 1.44 -14.11
CA ARG A 155 15.29 0.06 -14.39
C ARG A 155 14.22 -0.06 -15.47
N PHE A 156 13.25 0.84 -15.48
CA PHE A 156 12.07 0.70 -16.34
C PHE A 156 12.20 1.46 -17.65
N PHE A 157 12.83 2.63 -17.67
CA PHE A 157 12.80 3.51 -18.84
C PHE A 157 14.14 3.57 -19.58
N GLU A 158 14.09 3.29 -20.88
CA GLU A 158 15.14 3.67 -21.81
C GLU A 158 15.04 5.17 -22.10
N SER A 159 13.89 5.62 -22.58
CA SER A 159 13.63 7.02 -22.86
C SER A 159 12.15 7.39 -22.68
N ILE A 160 11.91 8.69 -22.50
CA ILE A 160 10.62 9.36 -22.69
C ILE A 160 10.91 10.55 -23.60
N ASP A 161 10.27 10.58 -24.76
CA ASP A 161 10.56 11.55 -25.80
C ASP A 161 9.28 12.29 -26.20
N ALA A 162 9.40 13.57 -26.50
CA ALA A 162 8.36 14.37 -27.12
C ALA A 162 8.46 14.26 -28.64
N ILE A 163 7.47 13.67 -29.29
CA ILE A 163 7.34 13.68 -30.76
C ILE A 163 6.88 15.09 -31.21
N ASP A 164 5.88 15.58 -30.52
CA ASP A 164 5.38 16.96 -30.61
C ASP A 164 4.90 17.42 -29.21
N GLU A 165 4.23 18.56 -29.14
CA GLU A 165 3.77 19.14 -27.88
C GLU A 165 2.79 18.21 -27.10
N HIS A 166 2.01 17.39 -27.81
CA HIS A 166 0.97 16.55 -27.21
C HIS A 166 1.11 15.06 -27.52
N THR A 167 2.25 14.66 -28.10
CA THR A 167 2.51 13.25 -28.43
C THR A 167 3.79 12.79 -27.76
N LEU A 168 3.67 11.75 -26.94
CA LEU A 168 4.76 11.09 -26.25
C LEU A 168 5.16 9.79 -26.94
N ARG A 169 6.46 9.49 -26.92
CA ARG A 169 7.00 8.14 -27.06
C ARG A 169 7.64 7.75 -25.74
N ILE A 170 7.29 6.59 -25.21
CA ILE A 170 7.96 5.99 -24.05
C ILE A 170 8.56 4.67 -24.50
N VAL A 171 9.84 4.47 -24.23
CA VAL A 171 10.56 3.23 -24.51
C VAL A 171 10.98 2.60 -23.19
N GLY A 172 10.47 1.41 -22.91
CA GLY A 172 10.90 0.59 -21.80
C GLY A 172 12.25 -0.06 -22.05
N LYS A 173 13.01 -0.36 -21.01
CA LYS A 173 14.31 -1.05 -21.14
C LYS A 173 14.19 -2.50 -21.60
N ARG A 174 13.03 -3.11 -21.43
CA ARG A 174 12.75 -4.50 -21.81
C ARG A 174 11.29 -4.65 -22.24
N PRO A 175 10.96 -5.70 -22.99
CA PRO A 175 9.57 -6.04 -23.24
C PRO A 175 8.81 -6.28 -21.94
N SER A 176 7.53 -5.93 -21.94
CA SER A 176 6.63 -6.21 -20.82
C SER A 176 5.32 -6.80 -21.37
N TRP A 177 4.77 -7.76 -20.68
CA TRP A 177 3.45 -8.29 -20.99
C TRP A 177 2.30 -7.30 -20.63
N ARG A 178 2.64 -6.22 -19.93
CA ARG A 178 1.71 -5.16 -19.50
C ARG A 178 2.30 -3.75 -19.70
N PRO A 179 2.73 -3.39 -20.90
CA PRO A 179 3.53 -2.19 -21.13
C PRO A 179 2.83 -0.89 -20.70
N LEU A 180 1.50 -0.78 -20.88
CA LEU A 180 0.74 0.38 -20.40
C LEU A 180 0.75 0.48 -18.87
N PHE A 181 0.68 -0.63 -18.15
CA PHE A 181 0.77 -0.62 -16.69
C PHE A 181 2.16 -0.21 -16.21
N ASP A 182 3.21 -0.78 -16.82
CA ASP A 182 4.58 -0.57 -16.36
C ASP A 182 5.14 0.79 -16.79
N TYR A 183 4.71 1.33 -17.93
CA TYR A 183 5.31 2.53 -18.52
C TYR A 183 4.40 3.76 -18.55
N ALA A 184 3.08 3.58 -18.66
CA ALA A 184 2.14 4.70 -18.71
C ALA A 184 1.55 5.10 -17.35
N GLY A 185 1.93 4.42 -16.27
CA GLY A 185 1.59 4.80 -14.89
C GLY A 185 2.31 6.06 -14.38
N ILE A 186 3.19 6.66 -15.19
CA ILE A 186 3.92 7.87 -14.86
C ILE A 186 3.00 9.11 -14.91
N TRP A 187 3.20 10.04 -13.99
CA TRP A 187 2.50 11.33 -13.99
C TRP A 187 3.44 12.49 -14.32
N PRO A 188 2.93 13.60 -14.87
CA PRO A 188 3.76 14.73 -15.28
C PRO A 188 4.31 15.48 -14.04
N THR A 189 5.46 16.14 -14.24
CA THR A 189 6.04 17.06 -13.28
C THR A 189 6.20 18.43 -13.94
N PRO A 190 5.72 19.53 -13.33
CA PRO A 190 5.74 20.85 -13.96
C PRO A 190 7.17 21.36 -14.13
N ALA A 191 7.72 21.22 -15.33
CA ALA A 191 9.11 21.56 -15.64
C ALA A 191 9.45 23.02 -15.32
N HIS A 192 8.46 23.90 -15.45
CA HIS A 192 8.63 25.36 -15.30
C HIS A 192 8.78 25.83 -13.84
N VAL A 193 8.50 24.98 -12.84
CA VAL A 193 8.63 25.34 -11.42
C VAL A 193 9.79 24.66 -10.71
N HIS A 194 10.48 23.76 -11.38
CA HIS A 194 11.56 22.98 -10.76
C HIS A 194 12.91 23.29 -11.38
N THR A 195 13.87 23.70 -10.56
CA THR A 195 15.29 23.68 -10.86
C THR A 195 15.93 22.55 -10.06
N LEU A 196 16.57 21.61 -10.75
CA LEU A 196 17.21 20.44 -10.13
C LEU A 196 18.66 20.80 -9.76
N ASP A 197 18.87 21.12 -8.49
CA ASP A 197 20.16 21.48 -7.91
C ASP A 197 20.26 20.94 -6.47
N ALA A 198 21.39 21.13 -5.82
CA ALA A 198 21.66 20.67 -4.45
C ALA A 198 20.66 21.20 -3.40
N ASP A 199 20.04 22.35 -3.65
CA ASP A 199 19.05 22.96 -2.76
C ASP A 199 17.60 22.54 -3.05
N TRP A 200 17.36 21.71 -4.07
CA TRP A 200 16.03 21.35 -4.50
C TRP A 200 15.16 20.79 -3.34
N VAL A 201 15.69 19.86 -2.55
CA VAL A 201 14.98 19.26 -1.40
C VAL A 201 14.56 20.32 -0.39
N LYS A 202 15.45 21.23 -0.06
CA LYS A 202 15.20 22.32 0.91
C LYS A 202 14.18 23.32 0.38
N ARG A 203 14.34 23.75 -0.86
CA ARG A 203 13.49 24.76 -1.52
C ARG A 203 12.05 24.29 -1.70
N THR A 204 11.85 23.00 -2.01
CA THR A 204 10.53 22.45 -2.30
C THR A 204 9.85 21.82 -1.08
N ASN A 205 10.55 21.73 0.06
CA ASN A 205 9.94 21.20 1.28
C ASN A 205 8.87 22.16 1.80
N ASN A 206 7.73 21.60 2.26
CA ASN A 206 6.62 22.39 2.83
C ASN A 206 6.04 23.47 1.89
N GLN A 207 6.27 23.35 0.58
CA GLN A 207 5.67 24.24 -0.41
C GLN A 207 4.48 23.55 -1.09
N PRO A 208 3.33 24.24 -1.25
CA PRO A 208 2.24 23.75 -2.09
C PRO A 208 2.75 23.45 -3.49
N GLN A 209 2.29 22.33 -4.04
CA GLN A 209 2.72 21.91 -5.38
C GLN A 209 1.76 22.43 -6.46
N VAL A 210 2.31 22.83 -7.59
CA VAL A 210 1.52 23.03 -8.81
C VAL A 210 0.96 21.68 -9.25
N ALA A 211 -0.35 21.57 -9.40
CA ALA A 211 -1.05 20.30 -9.57
C ALA A 211 -1.65 20.17 -10.99
N ALA A 212 -1.70 18.94 -11.50
CA ALA A 212 -2.43 18.58 -12.71
C ALA A 212 -3.91 18.27 -12.43
N GLY A 213 -4.21 17.93 -11.19
CA GLY A 213 -5.53 17.52 -10.73
C GLY A 213 -6.45 18.68 -10.31
N PRO A 214 -7.66 18.33 -9.84
CA PRO A 214 -8.69 19.32 -9.51
C PRO A 214 -8.47 20.06 -8.19
N TYR A 215 -7.48 19.71 -7.39
CA TYR A 215 -7.24 20.34 -6.09
C TYR A 215 -5.81 20.80 -5.92
N VAL A 216 -5.66 21.89 -5.16
CA VAL A 216 -4.38 22.42 -4.69
C VAL A 216 -4.43 22.66 -3.18
N VAL A 217 -3.32 22.53 -2.50
CA VAL A 217 -3.19 22.91 -1.09
C VAL A 217 -3.22 24.42 -0.99
N THR A 218 -4.17 24.98 -0.23
CA THR A 218 -4.34 26.44 -0.06
C THR A 218 -4.07 26.92 1.35
N GLU A 219 -4.30 26.06 2.35
CA GLU A 219 -4.11 26.41 3.76
C GLU A 219 -3.32 25.30 4.46
N MET A 220 -2.35 25.70 5.24
CA MET A 220 -1.49 24.80 6.02
C MET A 220 -1.30 25.38 7.41
N VAL A 221 -2.01 24.81 8.39
CA VAL A 221 -1.83 25.17 9.79
C VAL A 221 -0.98 24.08 10.43
N ARG A 222 0.29 24.40 10.68
CA ARG A 222 1.29 23.41 11.12
C ARG A 222 0.86 22.68 12.38
N GLY A 223 0.83 21.35 12.30
CA GLY A 223 0.41 20.49 13.40
C GLY A 223 -1.10 20.36 13.58
N GLU A 224 -1.93 21.15 12.87
CA GLU A 224 -3.37 21.21 13.08
C GLU A 224 -4.17 20.75 11.86
N SER A 225 -3.90 21.31 10.67
CA SER A 225 -4.72 21.00 9.50
C SER A 225 -4.05 21.31 8.16
N VAL A 226 -4.58 20.70 7.11
CA VAL A 226 -4.28 20.99 5.70
C VAL A 226 -5.60 21.11 4.95
N THR A 227 -5.76 22.15 4.13
CA THR A 227 -6.93 22.35 3.29
C THR A 227 -6.57 22.33 1.81
N PHE A 228 -7.27 21.47 1.08
CA PHE A 228 -7.28 21.47 -0.37
C PHE A 228 -8.49 22.29 -0.86
N THR A 229 -8.25 23.13 -1.85
CA THR A 229 -9.30 23.88 -2.55
C THR A 229 -9.35 23.48 -4.01
N ARG A 230 -10.54 23.35 -4.55
CA ARG A 230 -10.75 23.01 -5.95
C ARG A 230 -10.20 24.10 -6.87
N VAL A 231 -9.50 23.70 -7.91
CA VAL A 231 -9.01 24.58 -8.98
C VAL A 231 -10.21 25.13 -9.75
N PRO A 232 -10.40 26.46 -9.82
CA PRO A 232 -11.48 27.05 -10.61
C PRO A 232 -11.34 26.67 -12.10
N LYS A 233 -12.46 26.24 -12.72
CA LYS A 233 -12.47 25.83 -14.14
C LYS A 233 -11.36 24.82 -14.46
N TRP A 234 -11.23 23.81 -13.62
CA TRP A 234 -10.27 22.74 -13.87
C TRP A 234 -10.47 22.13 -15.27
N TRP A 235 -9.38 21.87 -15.99
CA TRP A 235 -9.41 21.40 -17.38
C TRP A 235 -10.21 20.10 -17.59
N GLY A 236 -10.36 19.28 -16.56
CA GLY A 236 -11.16 18.04 -16.60
C GLY A 236 -12.66 18.25 -16.43
N ASP A 237 -13.12 19.46 -16.09
CA ASP A 237 -14.53 19.76 -15.94
C ASP A 237 -15.28 19.56 -17.27
N GLY A 238 -16.44 18.89 -17.20
CA GLY A 238 -17.25 18.57 -18.38
C GLY A 238 -16.81 17.35 -19.18
N LYS A 239 -15.63 16.77 -18.93
CA LYS A 239 -15.19 15.54 -19.61
C LYS A 239 -15.87 14.31 -19.02
N ALA A 240 -16.42 13.44 -19.89
CA ALA A 240 -17.19 12.27 -19.50
C ALA A 240 -16.45 11.37 -18.51
N ARG A 241 -15.15 11.15 -18.71
CA ARG A 241 -14.30 10.32 -17.86
C ARG A 241 -14.11 10.82 -16.42
N PHE A 242 -14.44 12.09 -16.14
CA PHE A 242 -14.37 12.69 -14.81
C PHE A 242 -15.76 13.00 -14.21
N ARG A 243 -16.84 12.61 -14.90
CA ARG A 243 -18.19 12.84 -14.41
C ARG A 243 -18.43 12.17 -13.06
N GLY A 244 -18.95 12.94 -12.10
CA GLY A 244 -19.26 12.46 -10.75
C GLY A 244 -18.05 12.15 -9.88
N LEU A 245 -16.87 12.63 -10.27
CA LEU A 245 -15.63 12.55 -9.49
C LEU A 245 -15.25 13.93 -8.95
N TYR A 246 -14.51 13.95 -7.83
CA TYR A 246 -13.93 15.18 -7.28
C TYR A 246 -15.00 16.27 -6.96
N ASN A 247 -16.04 15.88 -6.25
CA ASN A 247 -17.25 16.68 -6.13
C ASN A 247 -17.18 17.82 -5.10
N TYR A 248 -16.17 17.84 -4.23
CA TYR A 248 -16.06 18.85 -3.17
C TYR A 248 -15.43 20.15 -3.67
N ASP A 249 -15.85 21.31 -3.12
CA ASP A 249 -15.14 22.58 -3.32
C ASP A 249 -13.88 22.66 -2.46
N ARG A 250 -13.96 22.09 -1.24
CA ARG A 250 -12.87 22.06 -0.28
C ARG A 250 -12.77 20.70 0.39
N ILE A 251 -11.56 20.30 0.73
CA ILE A 251 -11.28 19.14 1.57
C ILE A 251 -10.42 19.63 2.72
N HIS A 252 -11.00 19.66 3.92
CA HIS A 252 -10.35 20.11 5.14
C HIS A 252 -9.91 18.91 5.97
N LEU A 253 -8.61 18.69 6.08
CA LEU A 253 -8.00 17.58 6.80
C LEU A 253 -7.45 18.05 8.14
N ARG A 254 -8.03 17.60 9.24
CA ARG A 254 -7.52 17.87 10.58
C ARG A 254 -6.52 16.81 11.01
N VAL A 255 -5.51 17.20 11.77
CA VAL A 255 -4.56 16.26 12.38
C VAL A 255 -5.21 15.68 13.64
N ILE A 256 -5.66 14.44 13.52
CA ILE A 256 -6.38 13.75 14.59
C ILE A 256 -5.75 12.37 14.78
N PRO A 257 -5.21 12.04 15.97
CA PRO A 257 -4.76 10.68 16.26
C PRO A 257 -5.85 9.65 15.98
N THR A 258 -5.46 8.52 15.41
CA THR A 258 -6.42 7.49 14.92
C THR A 258 -7.41 7.06 16.01
N GLU A 259 -6.97 6.99 17.26
CA GLU A 259 -7.77 6.59 18.43
C GLU A 259 -8.85 7.61 18.80
N ARG A 260 -8.66 8.87 18.38
CA ARG A 260 -9.59 9.97 18.67
C ARG A 260 -10.61 10.24 17.57
N ARG A 261 -10.46 9.61 16.40
CA ARG A 261 -11.31 9.89 15.22
C ARG A 261 -12.81 9.67 15.49
N LEU A 262 -13.17 8.64 16.26
CA LEU A 262 -14.58 8.38 16.61
C LEU A 262 -15.19 9.51 17.43
N ASP A 263 -14.44 10.13 18.35
CA ASP A 263 -14.93 11.26 19.15
C ASP A 263 -15.21 12.48 18.27
N TRP A 264 -14.38 12.71 17.25
CA TRP A 264 -14.57 13.81 16.29
C TRP A 264 -15.76 13.56 15.36
N LEU A 265 -15.92 12.32 14.90
CA LEU A 265 -17.09 11.91 14.13
C LEU A 265 -18.39 12.10 14.96
N ARG A 266 -18.36 11.68 16.22
CA ARG A 266 -19.50 11.81 17.14
C ARG A 266 -19.94 13.25 17.37
N ARG A 267 -19.01 14.19 17.36
CA ARG A 267 -19.29 15.64 17.47
C ARG A 267 -19.68 16.30 16.15
N GLY A 268 -19.63 15.58 15.02
CA GLY A 268 -19.90 16.13 13.69
C GLY A 268 -18.77 17.01 13.14
N GLU A 269 -17.56 16.89 13.68
CA GLU A 269 -16.39 17.67 13.27
C GLU A 269 -15.62 17.02 12.10
N ILE A 270 -15.88 15.75 11.82
CA ILE A 270 -15.55 15.06 10.57
C ILE A 270 -16.81 14.45 9.97
N ASP A 271 -16.89 14.43 8.64
CA ASP A 271 -18.09 14.04 7.90
C ASP A 271 -18.21 12.53 7.72
N LEU A 272 -17.08 11.84 7.71
CA LEU A 272 -17.00 10.38 7.55
C LEU A 272 -15.75 9.81 8.23
N MET A 273 -15.77 8.50 8.50
CA MET A 273 -14.65 7.75 9.04
C MET A 273 -14.60 6.37 8.41
N ALA A 274 -13.49 6.04 7.75
CA ALA A 274 -13.21 4.69 7.27
C ALA A 274 -12.21 3.97 8.20
N GLY A 275 -12.26 2.62 8.20
CA GLY A 275 -11.26 1.79 8.87
C GLY A 275 -11.44 1.67 10.38
N ALA A 276 -12.66 1.76 10.91
CA ALA A 276 -12.94 1.45 12.31
C ALA A 276 -12.51 0.01 12.65
N SER A 277 -11.91 -0.19 13.85
CA SER A 277 -11.57 -1.53 14.34
C SER A 277 -12.84 -2.37 14.55
N ALA A 278 -12.72 -3.70 14.52
CA ALA A 278 -13.86 -4.59 14.77
C ALA A 278 -14.50 -4.29 16.13
N ARG A 279 -13.71 -4.07 17.17
CA ARG A 279 -14.21 -3.70 18.49
C ARG A 279 -14.98 -2.40 18.46
N SER A 280 -14.35 -1.33 17.96
CA SER A 280 -15.02 -0.02 17.94
C SER A 280 -16.30 -0.07 17.13
N TRP A 281 -16.31 -0.78 16.00
CA TRP A 281 -17.48 -0.96 15.15
C TRP A 281 -18.65 -1.64 15.86
N ASN A 282 -18.39 -2.66 16.64
CA ASN A 282 -19.43 -3.46 17.33
C ASN A 282 -19.81 -2.92 18.71
N GLU A 283 -18.89 -2.24 19.42
CA GLU A 283 -19.13 -1.79 20.81
C GLU A 283 -19.39 -0.29 20.94
N ASP A 284 -18.67 0.56 20.17
CA ASP A 284 -18.64 2.00 20.45
C ASP A 284 -19.67 2.83 19.65
N PHE A 285 -20.24 2.28 18.55
CA PHE A 285 -21.22 2.97 17.70
C PHE A 285 -22.66 2.89 18.25
N THR A 286 -22.83 3.23 19.52
CA THR A 286 -24.12 3.17 20.25
C THR A 286 -24.65 4.52 20.68
N PHE A 287 -24.06 5.62 20.23
CA PHE A 287 -24.39 6.98 20.61
C PHE A 287 -25.63 7.52 19.86
N PRO A 288 -26.24 8.66 20.35
CA PRO A 288 -27.53 9.16 19.83
C PRO A 288 -27.59 9.37 18.31
N ALA A 289 -26.50 9.86 17.67
CA ALA A 289 -26.53 10.11 16.23
C ALA A 289 -26.74 8.81 15.41
N VAL A 290 -26.21 7.68 15.88
CA VAL A 290 -26.44 6.36 15.25
C VAL A 290 -27.88 5.90 15.50
N ARG A 291 -28.35 5.97 16.76
CA ARG A 291 -29.71 5.54 17.12
C ARG A 291 -30.80 6.32 16.43
N ASN A 292 -30.57 7.62 16.21
CA ASN A 292 -31.51 8.51 15.56
C ASN A 292 -31.43 8.50 14.01
N GLY A 293 -30.58 7.67 13.43
CA GLY A 293 -30.39 7.61 11.97
C GLY A 293 -29.73 8.86 11.36
N TRP A 294 -29.05 9.68 12.17
CA TRP A 294 -28.32 10.86 11.71
C TRP A 294 -26.95 10.50 11.15
N LEU A 295 -26.38 9.40 11.66
CA LEU A 295 -25.12 8.82 11.23
C LEU A 295 -25.33 7.34 10.85
N HIS A 296 -24.86 7.00 9.67
CA HIS A 296 -24.98 5.66 9.10
C HIS A 296 -23.67 4.88 9.24
N ARG A 297 -23.79 3.54 9.22
CA ARG A 297 -22.67 2.61 9.18
C ARG A 297 -22.83 1.69 7.97
N ALA A 298 -21.77 1.49 7.22
CA ALA A 298 -21.77 0.58 6.10
C ALA A 298 -20.52 -0.33 6.11
N ARG A 299 -20.72 -1.61 5.79
CA ARG A 299 -19.66 -2.51 5.33
C ARG A 299 -19.76 -2.58 3.82
N ILE A 300 -18.74 -2.12 3.13
CA ILE A 300 -18.69 -2.04 1.68
C ILE A 300 -17.67 -3.07 1.20
N MET A 301 -18.13 -4.10 0.51
CA MET A 301 -17.26 -5.16 -0.02
C MET A 301 -16.31 -4.59 -1.05
N THR A 302 -15.05 -5.04 -0.98
CA THR A 302 -14.00 -4.68 -1.93
C THR A 302 -13.25 -5.93 -2.37
N ASP A 303 -12.68 -5.86 -3.57
CA ASP A 303 -11.83 -6.90 -4.17
C ASP A 303 -10.35 -6.46 -4.17
N TRP A 304 -10.00 -5.52 -3.29
CA TRP A 304 -8.60 -5.09 -3.20
C TRP A 304 -7.75 -6.19 -2.57
N PRO A 305 -6.58 -6.54 -3.16
CA PRO A 305 -5.69 -7.54 -2.58
C PRO A 305 -5.31 -7.22 -1.13
N ALA A 306 -5.31 -8.22 -0.28
CA ALA A 306 -5.13 -8.05 1.16
C ALA A 306 -3.75 -7.51 1.57
N GLY A 307 -2.75 -7.66 0.69
CA GLY A 307 -1.38 -7.31 1.01
C GLY A 307 -0.72 -8.30 1.98
N MET A 308 0.43 -7.92 2.50
CA MET A 308 1.23 -8.75 3.41
C MET A 308 1.16 -8.19 4.83
N PHE A 309 0.06 -8.42 5.53
CA PHE A 309 -0.08 -8.03 6.92
C PHE A 309 0.17 -9.22 7.85
N GLY A 310 1.14 -9.11 8.76
CA GLY A 310 1.48 -10.20 9.67
C GLY A 310 2.83 -10.05 10.36
N LEU A 311 3.34 -11.17 10.86
CA LEU A 311 4.64 -11.24 11.51
C LEU A 311 5.71 -11.61 10.48
N HIS A 312 6.78 -10.83 10.45
CA HIS A 312 7.88 -10.98 9.51
C HIS A 312 9.17 -11.30 10.28
N MET A 313 9.78 -12.46 10.00
CA MET A 313 10.97 -12.95 10.67
C MET A 313 12.22 -12.54 9.89
N ASN A 314 13.22 -12.01 10.59
CA ASN A 314 14.51 -11.71 10.01
C ASN A 314 15.36 -12.98 9.94
N LEU A 315 15.64 -13.47 8.73
CA LEU A 315 16.44 -14.68 8.51
C LEU A 315 17.92 -14.52 8.88
N GLN A 316 18.37 -13.29 9.14
CA GLN A 316 19.73 -13.03 9.64
C GLN A 316 19.82 -13.19 11.17
N ALA A 317 18.69 -13.10 11.89
CA ALA A 317 18.63 -13.35 13.32
C ALA A 317 18.87 -14.86 13.59
N PRO A 318 19.81 -15.23 14.47
CA PRO A 318 20.24 -16.62 14.68
C PRO A 318 19.10 -17.62 14.89
N ILE A 319 18.11 -17.27 15.71
CA ILE A 319 16.97 -18.11 16.05
C ILE A 319 16.07 -18.40 14.84
N PHE A 320 15.94 -17.45 13.89
CA PHE A 320 15.09 -17.59 12.70
C PHE A 320 15.83 -18.13 11.47
N ARG A 321 17.11 -18.50 11.58
CA ARG A 321 17.82 -19.24 10.52
C ARG A 321 17.28 -20.65 10.34
N ASN A 322 16.84 -21.27 11.46
CA ASN A 322 16.29 -22.62 11.43
C ASN A 322 14.84 -22.62 10.92
N LYS A 323 14.59 -23.36 9.84
CA LYS A 323 13.28 -23.45 9.17
C LYS A 323 12.24 -24.13 10.04
N ASP A 324 12.61 -25.17 10.77
CA ASP A 324 11.70 -25.86 11.69
C ASP A 324 11.25 -24.92 12.83
N PHE A 325 12.16 -24.07 13.35
CA PHE A 325 11.76 -23.08 14.34
C PHE A 325 10.72 -22.10 13.75
N ARG A 326 10.90 -21.64 12.51
CA ARG A 326 9.93 -20.76 11.85
C ARG A 326 8.57 -21.46 11.62
N LYS A 327 8.58 -22.74 11.20
CA LYS A 327 7.36 -23.55 11.04
C LYS A 327 6.62 -23.74 12.37
N ALA A 328 7.35 -23.98 13.46
CA ALA A 328 6.75 -24.04 14.78
C ALA A 328 5.97 -22.77 15.11
N MET A 329 6.52 -21.57 14.80
CA MET A 329 5.84 -20.29 15.06
C MET A 329 4.53 -20.16 14.27
N GLN A 330 4.45 -20.72 13.05
CA GLN A 330 3.21 -20.75 12.25
C GLN A 330 2.09 -21.51 12.95
N TYR A 331 2.41 -22.70 13.51
CA TYR A 331 1.44 -23.56 14.20
C TYR A 331 1.02 -23.04 15.58
N LEU A 332 1.73 -22.05 16.15
CA LEU A 332 1.39 -21.47 17.46
C LEU A 332 0.43 -20.27 17.37
N VAL A 333 0.09 -19.80 16.19
CA VAL A 333 -0.88 -18.71 16.03
C VAL A 333 -2.31 -19.26 16.05
N ASN A 334 -3.01 -19.04 17.15
CA ASN A 334 -4.42 -19.42 17.32
C ASN A 334 -5.33 -18.34 16.73
N PHE A 335 -5.45 -18.34 15.41
CA PHE A 335 -6.26 -17.37 14.68
C PHE A 335 -7.74 -17.47 15.05
N GLU A 336 -8.28 -18.68 15.16
CA GLU A 336 -9.69 -18.94 15.44
C GLU A 336 -10.11 -18.28 16.76
N ARG A 337 -9.30 -18.46 17.81
CA ARG A 337 -9.52 -17.82 19.11
C ARG A 337 -9.45 -16.30 19.03
N ILE A 338 -8.48 -15.77 18.31
CA ILE A 338 -8.32 -14.33 18.11
C ILE A 338 -9.51 -13.78 17.33
N ASN A 339 -9.92 -14.44 16.24
CA ASN A 339 -11.02 -14.00 15.40
C ASN A 339 -12.35 -13.99 16.16
N GLN A 340 -12.67 -15.05 16.89
CA GLN A 340 -13.91 -15.14 17.67
C GLN A 340 -13.95 -14.13 18.82
N ASN A 341 -12.87 -14.03 19.61
CA ASN A 341 -12.90 -13.28 20.85
C ASN A 341 -12.56 -11.78 20.71
N LEU A 342 -11.79 -11.41 19.67
CA LEU A 342 -11.32 -10.03 19.50
C LEU A 342 -11.79 -9.38 18.20
N MET A 343 -12.25 -10.17 17.21
CA MET A 343 -12.60 -9.66 15.88
C MET A 343 -14.02 -10.06 15.42
N TYR A 344 -14.84 -10.57 16.35
CA TYR A 344 -16.27 -10.87 16.14
C TYR A 344 -16.56 -11.88 15.01
N GLY A 345 -15.58 -12.73 14.66
CA GLY A 345 -15.71 -13.68 13.56
C GLY A 345 -15.72 -13.07 12.15
N GLU A 346 -15.41 -11.78 12.01
CA GLU A 346 -15.59 -11.04 10.76
C GLU A 346 -14.39 -11.12 9.80
N HIS A 347 -13.30 -11.79 10.19
CA HIS A 347 -12.07 -11.87 9.41
C HIS A 347 -11.79 -13.31 8.98
N PHE A 348 -11.05 -13.44 7.89
CA PHE A 348 -10.48 -14.72 7.48
C PHE A 348 -8.94 -14.67 7.56
N ARG A 349 -8.35 -15.85 7.79
CA ARG A 349 -6.89 -16.00 7.83
C ARG A 349 -6.34 -15.95 6.42
N MET A 350 -5.32 -15.14 6.21
CA MET A 350 -4.57 -15.15 4.96
C MET A 350 -3.63 -16.35 4.91
N THR A 351 -3.32 -16.82 3.71
CA THR A 351 -2.46 -17.98 3.47
C THR A 351 -1.33 -17.63 2.52
N SER A 352 -1.65 -16.86 1.48
CA SER A 352 -0.76 -16.52 0.39
C SER A 352 0.03 -15.23 0.68
N PHE A 353 1.23 -15.17 0.11
CA PHE A 353 2.00 -13.93 0.02
C PHE A 353 1.36 -12.93 -0.98
N PHE A 354 0.54 -13.44 -1.90
CA PHE A 354 -0.17 -12.68 -2.94
C PHE A 354 -1.68 -12.73 -2.76
N GLU A 355 -2.15 -12.80 -1.52
CA GLU A 355 -3.56 -12.97 -1.15
C GLU A 355 -4.49 -11.99 -1.87
N GLY A 356 -5.57 -12.52 -2.48
CA GLY A 356 -6.55 -11.74 -3.22
C GLY A 356 -6.15 -11.42 -4.67
N THR A 357 -5.09 -12.04 -5.21
CA THR A 357 -4.70 -11.94 -6.62
C THR A 357 -4.81 -13.28 -7.32
N GLU A 358 -4.83 -13.28 -8.66
CA GLU A 358 -4.73 -14.50 -9.48
C GLU A 358 -3.39 -15.24 -9.33
N PHE A 359 -2.41 -14.60 -8.70
CA PHE A 359 -1.07 -15.11 -8.46
C PHE A 359 -0.91 -15.83 -7.11
N ALA A 360 -1.95 -15.83 -6.29
CA ALA A 360 -2.00 -16.66 -5.08
C ALA A 360 -2.12 -18.12 -5.48
N SER A 361 -1.24 -18.99 -4.96
CA SER A 361 -1.28 -20.42 -5.30
C SER A 361 -2.53 -21.08 -4.69
N PRO A 362 -3.35 -21.75 -5.49
CA PRO A 362 -4.53 -22.47 -5.01
C PRO A 362 -4.18 -23.73 -4.19
N ASN A 363 -2.92 -24.16 -4.21
CA ASN A 363 -2.46 -25.36 -3.52
C ASN A 363 -2.13 -25.10 -2.05
N LEU A 364 -2.04 -23.84 -1.62
CA LEU A 364 -1.68 -23.49 -0.26
C LEU A 364 -2.83 -23.77 0.71
N LYS A 365 -2.47 -24.26 1.89
CA LYS A 365 -3.36 -24.38 3.03
C LYS A 365 -2.79 -23.58 4.21
N PRO A 366 -3.63 -22.84 4.96
CA PRO A 366 -3.15 -22.12 6.13
C PRO A 366 -2.59 -23.09 7.16
N TYR A 367 -1.54 -22.66 7.86
CA TYR A 367 -1.08 -23.36 9.04
C TYR A 367 -2.15 -23.22 10.13
N GLY A 368 -2.89 -24.29 10.44
CA GLY A 368 -3.85 -24.33 11.54
C GLY A 368 -3.13 -24.23 12.90
N PHE A 369 -3.87 -23.85 13.95
CA PHE A 369 -3.33 -23.90 15.32
C PHE A 369 -3.14 -25.36 15.75
N ASP A 370 -1.89 -25.78 15.91
CA ASP A 370 -1.53 -27.16 16.27
C ASP A 370 -0.27 -27.16 17.16
N PRO A 371 -0.46 -27.06 18.49
CA PRO A 371 0.66 -27.10 19.44
C PRO A 371 1.47 -28.39 19.42
N ALA A 372 0.89 -29.51 18.95
CA ALA A 372 1.61 -30.79 18.86
C ALA A 372 2.62 -30.74 17.71
N LYS A 373 2.19 -30.30 16.49
CA LYS A 373 3.10 -30.07 15.37
C LYS A 373 4.13 -29.01 15.68
N ALA A 374 3.75 -27.94 16.37
CA ALA A 374 4.71 -26.93 16.81
C ALA A 374 5.83 -27.53 17.66
N ARG A 375 5.48 -28.42 18.59
CA ARG A 375 6.45 -29.14 19.46
C ARG A 375 7.39 -30.01 18.62
N GLU A 376 6.87 -30.81 17.68
CA GLU A 376 7.69 -31.62 16.80
C GLU A 376 8.71 -30.77 16.00
N HIS A 377 8.26 -29.62 15.49
CA HIS A 377 9.15 -28.69 14.79
C HIS A 377 10.18 -28.04 15.74
N LEU A 378 9.80 -27.68 16.97
CA LEU A 378 10.75 -27.16 17.98
C LEU A 378 11.81 -28.21 18.34
N GLU A 379 11.41 -29.49 18.48
CA GLU A 379 12.34 -30.59 18.74
C GLU A 379 13.30 -30.82 17.55
N ARG A 380 12.81 -30.76 16.31
CA ARG A 380 13.66 -30.83 15.10
C ARG A 380 14.60 -29.62 14.99
N ALA A 381 14.18 -28.48 15.47
CA ALA A 381 15.00 -27.28 15.57
C ALA A 381 16.04 -27.35 16.71
N GLY A 382 16.05 -28.43 17.50
CA GLY A 382 17.00 -28.66 18.59
C GLY A 382 16.58 -28.05 19.92
N TYR A 383 15.32 -27.56 20.06
CA TYR A 383 14.82 -26.99 21.30
C TYR A 383 14.09 -28.02 22.15
N ARG A 384 14.52 -28.15 23.42
CA ARG A 384 13.98 -29.07 24.40
C ARG A 384 13.86 -28.44 25.77
N ARG A 385 13.13 -29.07 26.68
CA ARG A 385 13.12 -28.62 28.07
C ARG A 385 14.51 -28.76 28.68
N PRO A 386 14.96 -27.80 29.50
CA PRO A 386 16.29 -27.85 30.13
C PRO A 386 16.53 -29.19 30.90
N GLU A 387 15.50 -29.76 31.50
CA GLU A 387 15.55 -31.04 32.18
C GLU A 387 15.89 -32.20 31.24
N GLN A 388 15.30 -32.23 30.05
CA GLN A 388 15.53 -33.28 29.04
C GLN A 388 16.98 -33.22 28.49
N LEU A 389 17.53 -32.03 28.26
CA LEU A 389 18.91 -31.85 27.84
C LEU A 389 19.89 -32.31 28.94
N ARG A 390 19.62 -31.95 30.20
CA ARG A 390 20.43 -32.43 31.33
C ARG A 390 20.31 -33.95 31.54
N ALA A 391 19.13 -34.54 31.33
CA ALA A 391 18.90 -35.97 31.46
C ALA A 391 19.68 -36.83 30.43
N SER A 392 20.21 -36.25 29.37
CA SER A 392 21.07 -36.92 28.39
C SER A 392 22.42 -37.35 28.96
N THR A 393 22.87 -36.75 30.07
CA THR A 393 24.13 -37.09 30.79
C THR A 393 23.86 -37.63 32.18
N ALA A 394 24.74 -38.51 32.69
CA ALA A 394 24.62 -39.08 34.04
C ALA A 394 24.64 -38.00 35.13
N TRP A 395 25.54 -37.02 34.99
CA TRP A 395 25.64 -35.87 35.90
C TRP A 395 24.37 -34.99 35.84
N GLY A 396 23.84 -34.73 34.65
CA GLY A 396 22.62 -33.95 34.47
C GLY A 396 21.36 -34.64 35.09
N ARG A 397 21.26 -35.97 35.07
CA ARG A 397 20.20 -36.70 35.78
C ARG A 397 20.28 -36.49 37.28
N PHE A 398 21.48 -36.52 37.87
CA PHE A 398 21.71 -36.25 39.29
C PHE A 398 21.35 -34.81 39.65
N VAL A 399 21.73 -33.82 38.82
CA VAL A 399 21.35 -32.41 39.03
C VAL A 399 19.83 -32.20 38.95
N ASN A 400 19.12 -32.86 38.02
CA ASN A 400 17.66 -32.78 37.93
C ASN A 400 16.98 -33.38 39.20
N MET A 401 17.50 -34.47 39.73
CA MET A 401 17.01 -35.06 40.97
C MET A 401 17.16 -34.11 42.18
N LEU A 402 18.32 -33.47 42.33
CA LEU A 402 18.59 -32.50 43.40
C LEU A 402 17.72 -31.23 43.26
N ARG A 403 17.51 -30.74 42.05
CA ARG A 403 16.64 -29.57 41.81
C ARG A 403 15.18 -29.88 42.18
N GLY A 404 14.66 -31.06 41.83
CA GLY A 404 13.32 -31.48 42.21
C GLY A 404 13.09 -31.60 43.71
N LEU A 405 14.17 -31.82 44.48
CA LEU A 405 14.15 -31.89 45.93
C LEU A 405 14.31 -30.54 46.64
N LEU A 406 15.01 -29.59 46.02
CA LEU A 406 15.48 -28.37 46.68
C LEU A 406 14.80 -27.08 46.21
N PHE A 407 14.16 -27.07 45.04
CA PHE A 407 13.63 -25.82 44.44
C PHE A 407 12.20 -26.03 43.89
N THR A 408 11.33 -25.05 44.15
CA THR A 408 10.07 -24.90 43.45
C THR A 408 10.33 -24.49 42.01
N ARG A 409 9.56 -25.04 41.07
CA ARG A 409 9.66 -24.75 39.63
C ARG A 409 9.46 -23.26 39.40
N SER A 410 10.43 -22.61 38.72
CA SER A 410 10.34 -21.20 38.34
C SER A 410 9.69 -21.09 36.97
N ASP A 411 8.99 -19.96 36.68
CA ASP A 411 8.41 -19.65 35.37
C ASP A 411 9.44 -19.67 34.21
N THR A 412 10.73 -19.53 34.51
CA THR A 412 11.82 -19.63 33.53
C THR A 412 12.16 -21.08 33.17
N ASP A 413 11.81 -22.07 34.00
CA ASP A 413 12.09 -23.48 33.74
C ASP A 413 11.21 -24.06 32.64
N ASP A 414 10.14 -23.36 32.24
CA ASP A 414 9.24 -23.80 31.18
C ASP A 414 9.71 -23.37 29.75
N ILE A 415 10.72 -22.51 29.65
CA ILE A 415 11.25 -22.09 28.36
C ILE A 415 12.20 -23.17 27.81
N LEU A 416 11.95 -23.54 26.55
CA LEU A 416 12.81 -24.46 25.82
C LEU A 416 14.18 -23.85 25.57
N VAL A 417 15.21 -24.70 25.54
CA VAL A 417 16.58 -24.30 25.23
C VAL A 417 17.15 -25.20 24.13
N ASN A 418 18.07 -24.68 23.35
CA ASN A 418 18.82 -25.47 22.37
C ASN A 418 20.00 -26.20 23.06
N GLU A 419 20.78 -26.97 22.28
CA GLU A 419 21.92 -27.72 22.78
C GLU A 419 23.03 -26.86 23.42
N ARG A 420 23.08 -25.55 23.05
CA ARG A 420 23.99 -24.57 23.64
C ARG A 420 23.45 -23.94 24.92
N GLY A 421 22.25 -24.30 25.34
CA GLY A 421 21.56 -23.70 26.48
C GLY A 421 20.91 -22.36 26.18
N GLU A 422 20.85 -21.93 24.91
CA GLU A 422 20.22 -20.68 24.50
C GLU A 422 18.71 -20.83 24.51
N PRO A 423 17.95 -19.93 25.18
CA PRO A 423 16.50 -20.05 25.29
C PRO A 423 15.79 -19.78 23.97
N ALA A 424 14.66 -20.45 23.75
CA ALA A 424 13.72 -20.14 22.68
C ALA A 424 13.06 -18.77 22.94
N ARG A 425 13.79 -17.70 22.73
CA ARG A 425 13.41 -16.33 23.09
C ARG A 425 13.72 -15.37 21.97
N PHE A 426 12.79 -14.46 21.68
CA PHE A 426 12.97 -13.39 20.72
C PHE A 426 12.09 -12.18 21.06
N THR A 427 12.42 -11.03 20.48
CA THR A 427 11.67 -9.79 20.64
C THR A 427 10.88 -9.47 19.38
N LEU A 428 9.56 -9.31 19.54
CA LEU A 428 8.65 -8.80 18.53
C LEU A 428 8.54 -7.27 18.67
N ILE A 429 8.98 -6.53 17.66
CA ILE A 429 8.75 -5.08 17.57
C ILE A 429 7.47 -4.79 16.79
N TYR A 430 6.71 -3.78 17.23
CA TYR A 430 5.48 -3.35 16.57
C TYR A 430 5.21 -1.86 16.82
N GLY A 431 4.50 -1.21 15.87
CA GLY A 431 4.23 0.24 15.90
C GLY A 431 2.78 0.62 16.22
N SER A 432 1.88 -0.35 16.44
CA SER A 432 0.45 -0.09 16.67
C SER A 432 -0.03 -0.64 18.01
N LYS A 433 -0.32 0.24 18.95
CA LYS A 433 -0.89 -0.13 20.27
C LYS A 433 -2.24 -0.87 20.14
N GLY A 434 -3.03 -0.56 19.10
CA GLY A 434 -4.31 -1.22 18.86
C GLY A 434 -4.23 -2.74 18.63
N LEU A 435 -3.04 -3.25 18.28
CA LEU A 435 -2.81 -4.69 18.07
C LEU A 435 -2.26 -5.43 19.31
N GLU A 436 -1.94 -4.72 20.37
CA GLU A 436 -1.30 -5.30 21.56
C GLU A 436 -2.12 -6.44 22.19
N ARG A 437 -3.44 -6.30 22.25
CA ARG A 437 -4.33 -7.36 22.77
C ARG A 437 -4.23 -8.66 21.96
N HIS A 438 -4.14 -8.56 20.64
CA HIS A 438 -3.98 -9.71 19.74
C HIS A 438 -2.62 -10.38 19.94
N LEU A 439 -1.56 -9.57 20.07
CA LEU A 439 -0.20 -10.06 20.31
C LEU A 439 -0.05 -10.70 21.69
N THR A 440 -0.76 -10.20 22.70
CA THR A 440 -0.77 -10.79 24.05
C THR A 440 -1.39 -12.20 24.04
N VAL A 441 -2.46 -12.42 23.27
CA VAL A 441 -3.03 -13.76 23.09
C VAL A 441 -2.01 -14.69 22.44
N MET A 442 -1.32 -14.24 21.39
CA MET A 442 -0.27 -15.04 20.75
C MET A 442 0.90 -15.31 21.71
N GLN A 443 1.34 -14.30 22.47
CA GLN A 443 2.40 -14.45 23.47
C GLN A 443 2.08 -15.56 24.48
N GLN A 444 0.84 -15.64 24.93
CA GLN A 444 0.40 -16.69 25.85
C GLN A 444 0.48 -18.09 25.21
N GLU A 445 0.05 -18.26 23.96
CA GLU A 445 0.15 -19.55 23.26
C GLU A 445 1.61 -19.95 23.02
N PHE A 446 2.47 -19.00 22.64
CA PHE A 446 3.90 -19.23 22.48
C PHE A 446 4.54 -19.62 23.81
N ARG A 447 4.19 -18.94 24.90
CA ARG A 447 4.68 -19.25 26.25
C ARG A 447 4.30 -20.67 26.69
N ARG A 448 3.05 -21.10 26.44
CA ARG A 448 2.59 -22.46 26.71
C ARG A 448 3.40 -23.53 25.97
N ALA A 449 3.88 -23.19 24.76
CA ALA A 449 4.74 -24.08 23.99
C ALA A 449 6.22 -24.00 24.39
N GLY A 450 6.58 -23.19 25.39
CA GLY A 450 7.94 -23.01 25.85
C GLY A 450 8.76 -21.97 25.03
N VAL A 451 8.09 -21.04 24.34
CA VAL A 451 8.71 -19.97 23.57
C VAL A 451 8.44 -18.61 24.22
N ASP A 452 9.47 -17.86 24.56
CA ASP A 452 9.39 -16.53 25.19
C ASP A 452 9.40 -15.42 24.12
N MET A 453 8.22 -15.09 23.57
CA MET A 453 8.04 -13.95 22.68
C MET A 453 7.87 -12.66 23.51
N ARG A 454 8.83 -11.76 23.44
CA ARG A 454 8.81 -10.48 24.14
C ARG A 454 8.24 -9.39 23.27
N LEU A 455 7.23 -8.68 23.75
CA LEU A 455 6.58 -7.60 23.03
C LEU A 455 7.29 -6.27 23.29
N ARG A 456 7.60 -5.52 22.22
CA ARG A 456 8.19 -4.19 22.30
C ARG A 456 7.47 -3.22 21.39
N LEU A 457 6.64 -2.35 21.98
CA LEU A 457 6.01 -1.24 21.29
C LEU A 457 7.04 -0.16 20.99
N LEU A 458 7.05 0.31 19.75
CA LEU A 458 7.84 1.45 19.29
C LEU A 458 6.91 2.49 18.68
N GLU A 459 7.40 3.69 18.47
CA GLU A 459 6.73 4.65 17.61
C GLU A 459 6.70 4.09 16.17
N GLY A 460 5.59 4.37 15.41
CA GLY A 460 5.33 3.73 14.11
C GLY A 460 6.44 3.93 13.08
N GLY A 461 6.96 5.16 12.95
CA GLY A 461 8.08 5.49 12.05
C GLY A 461 9.35 4.74 12.44
N THR A 462 9.69 4.73 13.73
CA THR A 462 10.85 4.00 14.26
C THR A 462 10.75 2.49 14.02
N ALA A 463 9.55 1.90 14.19
CA ALA A 463 9.34 0.47 13.91
C ALA A 463 9.55 0.17 12.42
N PHE A 464 9.06 1.05 11.54
CA PHE A 464 9.22 0.93 10.10
C PHE A 464 10.70 1.04 9.67
N GLU A 465 11.42 2.05 10.15
CA GLU A 465 12.86 2.24 9.87
C GLU A 465 13.69 1.03 10.31
N ARG A 466 13.46 0.53 11.55
CA ARG A 466 14.12 -0.69 12.03
C ARG A 466 13.82 -1.91 11.15
N GLY A 467 12.61 -1.98 10.60
CA GLY A 467 12.23 -3.00 9.62
C GLY A 467 13.09 -2.93 8.35
N LEU A 468 13.22 -1.75 7.75
CA LEU A 468 14.03 -1.52 6.55
C LEU A 468 15.53 -1.78 6.79
N GLU A 469 16.04 -1.42 7.96
CA GLU A 469 17.43 -1.64 8.38
C GLU A 469 17.70 -3.09 8.82
N ARG A 470 16.67 -3.95 8.91
CA ARG A 470 16.73 -5.32 9.49
C ARG A 470 17.25 -5.36 10.93
N LYS A 471 17.02 -4.29 11.70
CA LYS A 471 17.39 -4.20 13.13
C LYS A 471 16.26 -4.76 14.02
N PHE A 472 15.85 -5.98 13.76
CA PHE A 472 14.82 -6.69 14.51
C PHE A 472 15.03 -8.21 14.42
N GLU A 473 14.41 -8.97 15.30
CA GLU A 473 14.30 -10.43 15.22
C GLU A 473 13.01 -10.81 14.50
N ILE A 474 11.87 -10.31 14.96
CA ILE A 474 10.56 -10.41 14.31
C ILE A 474 9.85 -9.06 14.41
N THR A 475 9.10 -8.69 13.38
CA THR A 475 8.35 -7.42 13.36
C THR A 475 6.92 -7.66 12.89
N LEU A 476 5.98 -6.91 13.47
CA LEU A 476 4.62 -6.80 12.95
C LEU A 476 4.55 -5.59 12.02
N THR A 477 4.30 -5.85 10.76
CA THR A 477 4.13 -4.77 9.76
C THR A 477 3.18 -5.22 8.66
N GLY A 478 2.71 -4.26 7.85
CA GLY A 478 1.94 -4.50 6.64
C GLY A 478 2.64 -3.92 5.43
N ARG A 479 2.43 -4.55 4.29
CA ARG A 479 2.83 -4.06 2.98
C ARG A 479 1.63 -4.12 2.05
N THR A 480 1.36 -3.04 1.36
CA THR A 480 0.33 -3.04 0.32
C THR A 480 0.82 -3.83 -0.89
N THR A 481 -0.09 -4.54 -1.52
CA THR A 481 0.15 -5.12 -2.84
C THR A 481 -0.91 -4.61 -3.80
N GLY A 482 -0.62 -4.62 -5.09
CA GLY A 482 -1.60 -4.35 -6.14
C GLY A 482 -2.03 -5.66 -6.80
N PHE A 483 -2.99 -5.58 -7.73
CA PHE A 483 -3.43 -6.72 -8.54
C PHE A 483 -2.29 -7.35 -9.34
N TYR A 484 -1.30 -6.56 -9.69
CA TYR A 484 -0.06 -7.00 -10.30
C TYR A 484 1.09 -6.84 -9.30
N PRO A 485 1.40 -7.89 -8.52
CA PRO A 485 2.46 -7.81 -7.52
C PRO A 485 3.83 -7.57 -8.14
N SER A 486 4.75 -7.06 -7.34
CA SER A 486 6.14 -6.85 -7.73
C SER A 486 7.06 -7.69 -6.82
N PRO A 487 7.19 -9.01 -7.08
CA PRO A 487 7.91 -9.92 -6.20
C PRO A 487 9.40 -9.59 -6.08
N ARG A 488 10.01 -9.00 -7.10
CA ARG A 488 11.43 -8.65 -7.13
C ARG A 488 11.86 -7.82 -5.93
N GLN A 489 11.13 -6.73 -5.63
CA GLN A 489 11.51 -5.82 -4.55
C GLN A 489 11.52 -6.49 -3.16
N TYR A 490 10.83 -7.62 -3.02
CA TYR A 490 10.69 -8.35 -1.78
C TYR A 490 11.59 -9.58 -1.69
N LEU A 491 11.81 -10.29 -2.81
CA LEU A 491 12.32 -11.65 -2.80
C LEU A 491 13.59 -11.86 -3.66
N HIS A 492 13.98 -10.89 -4.50
CA HIS A 492 15.15 -11.05 -5.37
C HIS A 492 16.47 -10.93 -4.58
N THR A 493 17.47 -11.72 -4.97
CA THR A 493 18.78 -11.77 -4.31
C THR A 493 19.53 -10.43 -4.31
N ASP A 494 19.29 -9.54 -5.29
CA ASP A 494 19.86 -8.19 -5.32
C ASP A 494 19.59 -7.40 -4.03
N PHE A 495 18.40 -7.60 -3.43
CA PHE A 495 17.98 -6.91 -2.23
C PHE A 495 18.31 -7.66 -0.93
N LYS A 496 18.77 -8.90 -1.03
CA LYS A 496 19.13 -9.74 0.12
C LYS A 496 20.33 -9.19 0.89
N LYS A 497 21.32 -8.67 0.18
CA LYS A 497 22.62 -8.26 0.76
C LYS A 497 22.59 -6.84 1.35
N SER A 498 21.72 -5.96 0.85
CA SER A 498 21.60 -4.56 1.28
C SER A 498 20.41 -4.36 2.21
N THR A 499 20.45 -3.32 3.02
CA THR A 499 19.34 -2.85 3.87
C THR A 499 18.65 -1.64 3.25
N ASN A 500 17.68 -1.05 3.94
CA ASN A 500 16.88 0.08 3.44
C ASN A 500 16.12 -0.22 2.14
N ASN A 501 15.61 -1.45 2.04
CA ASN A 501 14.78 -1.91 0.93
C ASN A 501 13.61 -2.77 1.45
N ASN A 502 12.73 -3.20 0.54
CA ASN A 502 11.54 -3.94 0.91
C ASN A 502 11.77 -5.43 1.24
N ASN A 503 12.95 -5.98 0.95
CA ASN A 503 13.33 -7.33 1.36
C ASN A 503 13.79 -7.33 2.82
N ILE A 504 12.86 -7.14 3.73
CA ILE A 504 13.15 -7.05 5.17
C ILE A 504 13.54 -8.39 5.81
N TRP A 505 13.26 -9.50 5.15
CA TRP A 505 13.60 -10.85 5.63
C TRP A 505 15.06 -11.24 5.38
N GLY A 506 15.70 -10.63 4.37
CA GLY A 506 17.01 -11.07 3.88
C GLY A 506 16.91 -12.40 3.11
N PHE A 507 15.76 -12.66 2.47
CA PHE A 507 15.50 -13.84 1.66
C PHE A 507 15.87 -13.62 0.18
N GLY A 508 16.16 -14.71 -0.53
CA GLY A 508 16.38 -14.75 -1.97
C GLY A 508 17.20 -15.98 -2.37
N THR A 509 16.81 -16.59 -3.48
CA THR A 509 17.47 -17.76 -4.08
C THR A 509 17.51 -17.61 -5.60
N ALA A 510 18.42 -18.33 -6.27
CA ALA A 510 18.50 -18.34 -7.72
C ALA A 510 17.22 -18.88 -8.39
N GLU A 511 16.53 -19.85 -7.76
CA GLU A 511 15.23 -20.36 -8.23
C GLU A 511 14.20 -19.23 -8.24
N VAL A 512 14.09 -18.47 -7.16
CA VAL A 512 13.15 -17.36 -7.04
C VAL A 512 13.49 -16.23 -8.02
N ASP A 513 14.76 -15.93 -8.24
CA ASP A 513 15.19 -14.92 -9.20
C ASP A 513 14.76 -15.29 -10.64
N GLU A 514 14.91 -16.55 -11.01
CA GLU A 514 14.49 -17.06 -12.33
C GLU A 514 12.94 -17.02 -12.48
N LEU A 515 12.20 -17.41 -11.45
CA LEU A 515 10.74 -17.33 -11.47
C LEU A 515 10.26 -15.88 -11.56
N ILE A 516 10.94 -14.95 -10.90
CA ILE A 516 10.67 -13.50 -11.02
C ILE A 516 10.94 -13.05 -12.46
N ARG A 517 12.02 -13.50 -13.09
CA ARG A 517 12.32 -13.16 -14.49
C ARG A 517 11.23 -13.67 -15.42
N ILE A 518 10.76 -14.90 -15.26
CA ILE A 518 9.64 -15.46 -16.03
C ILE A 518 8.40 -14.59 -15.85
N PHE A 519 8.05 -14.22 -14.62
CA PHE A 519 6.88 -13.37 -14.36
C PHE A 519 7.00 -12.00 -15.05
N GLU A 520 8.18 -11.40 -15.04
CA GLU A 520 8.39 -10.05 -15.57
C GLU A 520 8.48 -9.99 -17.11
N GLU A 521 8.97 -11.07 -17.77
CA GLU A 521 9.39 -11.03 -19.18
C GLU A 521 8.60 -11.97 -20.09
N ASP A 522 8.03 -13.06 -19.56
CA ASP A 522 7.32 -14.03 -20.39
C ASP A 522 5.96 -13.49 -20.84
N LEU A 523 5.61 -13.64 -22.11
CA LEU A 523 4.34 -13.20 -22.67
C LEU A 523 3.19 -14.20 -22.45
N ASP A 524 3.49 -15.45 -22.13
CA ASP A 524 2.51 -16.49 -21.83
C ASP A 524 1.92 -16.30 -20.42
N PRO A 525 0.61 -16.03 -20.28
CA PRO A 525 -0.03 -15.78 -18.99
C PRO A 525 -0.01 -17.00 -18.06
N ASP A 526 -0.07 -18.23 -18.60
CA ASP A 526 -0.11 -19.44 -17.79
C ASP A 526 1.28 -19.72 -17.20
N ARG A 527 2.34 -19.49 -17.96
CA ARG A 527 3.71 -19.60 -17.46
C ARG A 527 4.00 -18.56 -16.39
N ARG A 528 3.55 -17.32 -16.55
CA ARG A 528 3.68 -16.28 -15.52
C ARG A 528 2.94 -16.66 -14.25
N ARG A 529 1.69 -17.15 -14.38
CA ARG A 529 0.88 -17.58 -13.24
C ARG A 529 1.54 -18.74 -12.52
N ALA A 530 2.00 -19.74 -13.26
CA ALA A 530 2.70 -20.89 -12.69
C ALA A 530 3.99 -20.48 -11.94
N ALA A 531 4.76 -19.55 -12.49
CA ALA A 531 5.96 -19.02 -11.83
C ALA A 531 5.61 -18.33 -10.49
N MET A 532 4.56 -17.53 -10.47
CA MET A 532 4.11 -16.85 -9.26
C MET A 532 3.52 -17.80 -8.21
N HIS A 533 2.75 -18.80 -8.63
CA HIS A 533 2.28 -19.86 -7.73
C HIS A 533 3.45 -20.59 -7.07
N ARG A 534 4.50 -20.88 -7.86
CA ARG A 534 5.70 -21.53 -7.33
C ARG A 534 6.46 -20.64 -6.34
N ILE A 535 6.57 -19.33 -6.60
CA ILE A 535 7.14 -18.37 -5.64
C ILE A 535 6.34 -18.39 -4.33
N ASP A 536 5.03 -18.35 -4.42
CA ASP A 536 4.12 -18.34 -3.26
C ASP A 536 4.30 -19.61 -2.41
N GLU A 537 4.40 -20.78 -3.05
CA GLU A 537 4.66 -22.07 -2.40
C GLU A 537 6.03 -22.08 -1.69
N ILE A 538 7.06 -21.52 -2.33
CA ILE A 538 8.40 -21.41 -1.72
C ILE A 538 8.34 -20.52 -0.47
N VAL A 539 7.70 -19.36 -0.56
CA VAL A 539 7.56 -18.43 0.58
C VAL A 539 6.79 -19.08 1.73
N HIS A 540 5.70 -19.76 1.42
CA HIS A 540 4.90 -20.49 2.39
C HIS A 540 5.72 -21.59 3.08
N ASP A 541 6.45 -22.43 2.32
CA ASP A 541 7.27 -23.50 2.86
C ASP A 541 8.48 -23.00 3.66
N GLU A 542 9.07 -21.87 3.27
CA GLU A 542 10.16 -21.20 4.02
C GLU A 542 9.69 -20.59 5.33
N ALA A 543 8.40 -20.31 5.49
CA ALA A 543 7.73 -19.93 6.72
C ALA A 543 8.29 -18.69 7.44
N PHE A 544 8.94 -17.77 6.73
CA PHE A 544 9.50 -16.55 7.33
C PHE A 544 8.49 -15.41 7.47
N TYR A 545 7.28 -15.58 6.95
CA TYR A 545 6.15 -14.68 7.06
C TYR A 545 4.96 -15.44 7.65
N ILE A 546 4.40 -14.96 8.76
CA ILE A 546 3.15 -15.46 9.32
C ILE A 546 2.03 -14.54 8.85
N PRO A 547 1.24 -14.97 7.86
CA PRO A 547 0.09 -14.19 7.42
C PRO A 547 -0.91 -14.03 8.57
N PHE A 548 -1.44 -12.81 8.73
CA PHE A 548 -2.48 -12.56 9.71
C PHE A 548 -3.86 -12.77 9.08
N TRP A 549 -4.67 -11.75 9.06
CA TRP A 549 -6.06 -11.80 8.66
C TRP A 549 -6.45 -10.54 7.89
N THR A 550 -7.52 -10.65 7.15
CA THR A 550 -8.14 -9.54 6.46
C THR A 550 -9.66 -9.64 6.51
N ALA A 551 -10.34 -8.53 6.30
CA ALA A 551 -11.77 -8.48 6.06
C ALA A 551 -12.02 -8.06 4.60
N PRO A 552 -12.97 -8.68 3.90
CA PRO A 552 -13.25 -8.38 2.49
C PRO A 552 -14.10 -7.11 2.32
N PHE A 553 -14.05 -6.19 3.29
CA PHE A 553 -14.87 -4.97 3.28
C PHE A 553 -14.18 -3.80 3.97
N LEU A 554 -14.59 -2.62 3.56
CA LEU A 554 -14.31 -1.37 4.26
C LEU A 554 -15.46 -1.04 5.22
N ARG A 555 -15.15 -0.77 6.50
CA ARG A 555 -16.10 -0.20 7.45
C ARG A 555 -16.09 1.30 7.29
N VAL A 556 -17.25 1.87 6.97
CA VAL A 556 -17.41 3.31 6.76
C VAL A 556 -18.56 3.82 7.58
N ALA A 557 -18.31 4.79 8.46
CA ALA A 557 -19.33 5.53 9.18
C ALA A 557 -19.39 6.95 8.61
N PHE A 558 -20.61 7.48 8.38
CA PHE A 558 -20.80 8.77 7.71
C PHE A 558 -22.11 9.42 8.09
N TRP A 559 -22.13 10.75 8.13
CA TRP A 559 -23.35 11.53 8.35
C TRP A 559 -24.31 11.44 7.16
N ASP A 560 -25.64 11.50 7.38
CA ASP A 560 -26.69 11.28 6.37
C ASP A 560 -26.54 12.12 5.09
N TYR A 561 -25.89 13.25 5.17
CA TYR A 561 -25.64 14.14 4.01
C TYR A 561 -24.44 13.70 3.14
N VAL A 562 -23.60 12.78 3.59
CA VAL A 562 -22.55 12.21 2.75
C VAL A 562 -23.15 11.14 1.86
N ARG A 563 -22.94 11.27 0.56
CA ARG A 563 -23.55 10.37 -0.42
C ARG A 563 -22.50 9.59 -1.18
N PHE A 564 -22.92 8.42 -1.64
CA PHE A 564 -22.16 7.49 -2.44
C PHE A 564 -22.87 7.25 -3.78
N PRO A 565 -22.16 6.82 -4.84
CA PRO A 565 -22.79 6.32 -6.06
C PRO A 565 -23.81 5.21 -5.78
N GLU A 566 -24.64 4.89 -6.76
CA GLU A 566 -25.65 3.84 -6.69
C GLU A 566 -25.01 2.47 -6.34
N ASN A 567 -23.84 2.21 -6.90
CA ASN A 567 -23.04 1.00 -6.65
C ASN A 567 -22.00 1.20 -5.52
N TRP A 568 -22.17 2.24 -4.69
CA TRP A 568 -21.31 2.56 -3.54
C TRP A 568 -19.87 2.85 -3.96
N LEU A 569 -18.96 1.89 -3.86
CA LEU A 569 -17.57 2.02 -4.26
C LEU A 569 -17.24 1.01 -5.36
N PRO A 570 -16.37 1.35 -6.30
CA PRO A 570 -15.82 0.37 -7.23
C PRO A 570 -15.17 -0.81 -6.48
N PRO A 571 -15.23 -2.04 -7.02
CA PRO A 571 -14.72 -3.22 -6.33
C PRO A 571 -13.22 -3.11 -6.02
N ARG A 572 -12.45 -2.48 -6.90
CA ARG A 572 -11.02 -2.26 -6.73
C ARG A 572 -10.73 -0.96 -5.97
N THR A 573 -11.27 -0.85 -4.75
CA THR A 573 -11.09 0.30 -3.87
C THR A 573 -10.37 -0.13 -2.59
N GLN A 574 -9.22 0.47 -2.32
CA GLN A 574 -8.48 0.29 -1.06
C GLN A 574 -8.87 1.34 -0.03
N GLN A 575 -9.05 2.59 -0.47
CA GLN A 575 -9.38 3.73 0.37
C GLN A 575 -10.51 4.56 -0.26
N LEU A 576 -11.29 5.25 0.55
CA LEU A 576 -12.38 6.11 0.07
C LEU A 576 -11.90 7.19 -0.92
N THR A 577 -10.64 7.60 -0.79
CA THR A 577 -10.03 8.63 -1.64
C THR A 577 -9.59 8.13 -3.02
N ASP A 578 -9.50 6.82 -3.25
CA ASP A 578 -8.91 6.27 -4.47
C ASP A 578 -9.61 6.76 -5.75
N HIS A 579 -10.93 6.94 -5.68
CA HIS A 579 -11.72 7.36 -6.84
C HIS A 579 -12.49 8.66 -6.62
N MET A 580 -12.51 9.21 -5.39
CA MET A 580 -13.20 10.46 -5.01
C MET A 580 -14.64 10.57 -5.54
N VAL A 581 -15.40 9.49 -5.38
CA VAL A 581 -16.77 9.35 -5.92
C VAL A 581 -17.86 9.91 -5.03
N THR A 582 -17.54 10.26 -3.78
CA THR A 582 -18.50 10.75 -2.77
C THR A 582 -18.78 12.24 -2.93
N TRP A 583 -19.91 12.69 -2.38
CA TRP A 583 -20.30 14.11 -2.37
C TRP A 583 -21.11 14.48 -1.14
N ILE A 584 -21.28 15.78 -0.88
CA ILE A 584 -22.19 16.33 0.10
C ILE A 584 -23.52 16.66 -0.58
N ASP A 585 -24.63 16.17 -0.03
CA ASP A 585 -25.98 16.54 -0.46
C ASP A 585 -26.48 17.69 0.42
N PRO A 586 -26.62 18.92 -0.12
CA PRO A 586 -26.99 20.08 0.68
C PRO A 586 -28.41 19.99 1.25
N ALA A 587 -29.37 19.40 0.52
CA ALA A 587 -30.73 19.26 0.99
C ALA A 587 -30.84 18.28 2.18
N ARG A 588 -30.06 17.18 2.12
CA ARG A 588 -29.97 16.26 3.25
C ARG A 588 -29.26 16.89 4.45
N ARG A 589 -28.23 17.72 4.20
CA ARG A 589 -27.52 18.43 5.28
C ARG A 589 -28.45 19.37 6.03
N GLU A 590 -29.29 20.11 5.32
CA GLU A 590 -30.30 21.00 5.92
C GLU A 590 -31.35 20.20 6.70
N ARG A 591 -31.94 19.18 6.09
CA ARG A 591 -32.89 18.27 6.74
C ARG A 591 -32.31 17.62 8.01
N LEU A 592 -31.04 17.19 7.97
CA LEU A 592 -30.38 16.64 9.15
C LEU A 592 -30.24 17.69 10.25
N ALA A 593 -29.83 18.93 9.92
CA ALA A 593 -29.70 20.00 10.88
C ALA A 593 -31.05 20.35 11.55
N GLU A 594 -32.13 20.33 10.79
CA GLU A 594 -33.51 20.52 11.32
C GLU A 594 -33.91 19.37 12.25
N ALA A 595 -33.66 18.10 11.83
CA ALA A 595 -33.97 16.93 12.64
C ALA A 595 -33.19 16.93 13.96
N MET A 596 -31.93 17.30 13.93
CA MET A 596 -31.08 17.41 15.13
C MET A 596 -31.59 18.50 16.09
N ARG A 597 -31.94 19.68 15.57
CA ARG A 597 -32.54 20.79 16.39
C ARG A 597 -33.86 20.39 17.02
N ALA A 598 -34.68 19.64 16.30
CA ALA A 598 -35.97 19.16 16.77
C ALA A 598 -35.92 17.88 17.62
N GLY A 599 -34.73 17.29 17.80
CA GLY A 599 -34.57 15.99 18.45
C GLY A 599 -35.25 14.82 17.71
N LYS A 600 -35.58 15.00 16.42
CA LYS A 600 -36.35 14.05 15.61
C LYS A 600 -35.44 13.00 14.98
N ALA A 601 -35.76 11.71 15.15
CA ALA A 601 -35.08 10.63 14.46
C ALA A 601 -35.40 10.67 12.96
N LEU A 602 -34.39 10.37 12.13
CA LEU A 602 -34.55 10.02 10.72
C LEU A 602 -34.74 8.48 10.62
N PRO A 603 -35.24 7.98 9.48
CA PRO A 603 -35.31 6.53 9.30
C PRO A 603 -33.93 5.88 9.58
N VAL A 604 -33.90 5.01 10.58
CA VAL A 604 -32.67 4.31 10.93
C VAL A 604 -32.39 3.30 9.82
N ALA A 605 -31.34 3.57 9.05
CA ALA A 605 -30.80 2.50 8.22
C ALA A 605 -30.16 1.47 9.18
N ALA A 606 -30.62 0.23 9.14
CA ALA A 606 -29.86 -0.88 9.67
C ALA A 606 -28.43 -0.80 9.11
N GLU A 607 -27.45 -1.39 9.79
CA GLU A 607 -26.09 -1.46 9.25
C GLU A 607 -26.14 -1.90 7.79
N LEU A 608 -25.62 -1.06 6.90
CA LEU A 608 -25.68 -1.29 5.47
C LEU A 608 -24.59 -2.26 5.06
N ASP A 609 -24.98 -3.44 4.62
CA ASP A 609 -24.06 -4.43 4.09
C ASP A 609 -24.13 -4.39 2.56
N LYS A 610 -23.09 -3.80 1.93
CA LYS A 610 -23.07 -3.46 0.52
C LYS A 610 -22.12 -4.34 -0.26
N ASP A 611 -22.69 -5.20 -1.09
CA ASP A 611 -21.97 -6.09 -2.02
C ASP A 611 -22.56 -5.98 -3.43
N PRO A 612 -22.46 -4.80 -4.07
CA PRO A 612 -23.09 -4.56 -5.37
C PRO A 612 -22.49 -5.39 -6.51
N PHE A 613 -21.30 -5.97 -6.31
CA PHE A 613 -20.56 -6.74 -7.31
C PHE A 613 -20.51 -8.25 -6.99
N GLY A 614 -21.19 -8.72 -5.95
CA GLY A 614 -21.23 -10.13 -5.56
C GLY A 614 -19.89 -10.69 -5.09
N LEU A 615 -19.04 -9.85 -4.51
CA LEU A 615 -17.67 -10.22 -4.11
C LEU A 615 -17.65 -11.22 -2.94
N ARG A 616 -18.66 -11.21 -2.09
CA ARG A 616 -18.81 -12.13 -0.95
C ARG A 616 -18.81 -13.60 -1.39
N ARG A 617 -19.41 -13.92 -2.53
CA ARG A 617 -19.43 -15.27 -3.10
C ARG A 617 -18.05 -15.75 -3.55
N ARG A 618 -17.13 -14.81 -3.86
CA ARG A 618 -15.76 -15.12 -4.27
C ARG A 618 -14.83 -15.33 -3.07
N ALA A 619 -15.13 -14.65 -1.96
CA ALA A 619 -14.34 -14.70 -0.72
C ALA A 619 -14.71 -15.87 0.22
N ALA A 620 -15.82 -16.56 -0.01
CA ALA A 620 -16.18 -17.72 0.78
C ALA A 620 -15.19 -18.87 0.49
N PRO A 621 -14.56 -19.47 1.53
CA PRO A 621 -13.77 -20.67 1.30
C PRO A 621 -14.67 -21.76 0.68
N PRO A 622 -14.13 -22.64 -0.17
CA PRO A 622 -14.90 -23.77 -0.68
C PRO A 622 -15.48 -24.57 0.51
N PRO A 623 -16.70 -25.08 0.40
CA PRO A 623 -17.30 -25.88 1.45
C PRO A 623 -16.34 -27.01 1.80
N GLN A 624 -16.08 -27.20 3.12
CA GLN A 624 -15.18 -28.22 3.66
C GLN A 624 -15.73 -29.61 3.37
#